data_25826b4243d3be9a94db507e77df136c
#
_entry.id   25826b4243d3be9a94db507e77df136c
#
_cell.length_a   1.000
_cell.length_b   1.000
_cell.length_c   1.000
_cell.angle_alpha   90.00
_cell.angle_beta   90.00
_cell.angle_gamma   90.00
#
_symmetry.space_group_name_H-M   'P 1'
#
loop_
_entity.id
_entity.type
_entity.pdbx_description
1 polymer ?
#
loop_
_entity_poly.entity_id
_entity_poly.type
_entity_poly.pdbx_seq_one_letter_code
_entity_poly.pdbx_strand_id
1 'polypeptide(L)'
;MDEFGLFHFAMVGGCSGSLIYFSMDLLRFSTCGSVDDGKSTLIGRLLYDSKSIFEDQLAAVEVASQRRGHVEVDLALLTDGLKAEREQGITIDVAYRYFATPRRKFIIADTPGHIQYTRNMVTGASTAQLAILLVDARQGVIEQTRRHAFIANLLRIQHVVLAVNKMDLVDWSEEKYNEIVADFRTFASRLDNIVEVTAIPMAARHGDNVVDKSAHMPWYQGPTLLYHLENVYIGAADNHVDARFPVQWVIRPQSDQWHDFRGYAGRVAGGVFKPGDEVQVLPSGFSTKVKTIHSYESELTEAFAPLSVTLTLEDDIDVSRGDMLVKKNNPPRSGQDLEAMICWFSSEKKLVPRGKYILRHTTREVQAFVSEVKYKVNINTLHKVEDDREFTMNDIGRISIRTSAPLFFDDYRRNRITGSFILIEPQTNETVAAGMIQ
;
A
#
# COMPACT_ATOMS: atom_id res chain seq x y z
N MET A 1 -22.35 10.15 -0.64
CA MET A 1 -23.53 10.28 0.21
C MET A 1 -23.29 9.38 1.39
N ASP A 2 -22.94 9.96 2.47
CA ASP A 2 -23.08 9.62 3.86
C ASP A 2 -23.19 8.16 4.29
N GLU A 3 -22.06 7.53 4.59
CA GLU A 3 -22.01 6.41 5.53
C GLU A 3 -20.55 6.19 6.03
N PHE A 4 -20.04 7.17 6.78
CA PHE A 4 -18.96 6.91 7.71
C PHE A 4 -19.48 7.22 9.13
N GLY A 5 -20.24 6.23 9.67
CA GLY A 5 -20.74 6.28 11.03
C GLY A 5 -19.62 6.32 12.05
N LEU A 6 -19.39 7.49 12.62
CA LEU A 6 -18.68 7.67 13.88
C LEU A 6 -19.54 7.07 15.00
N PHE A 7 -19.22 5.88 15.47
CA PHE A 7 -19.81 5.37 16.69
C PHE A 7 -19.24 6.13 17.90
N HIS A 8 -20.05 7.07 18.39
CA HIS A 8 -19.86 7.70 19.69
C HIS A 8 -20.32 6.72 20.78
N PHE A 9 -19.37 6.19 21.55
CA PHE A 9 -19.70 5.64 22.86
C PHE A 9 -19.50 6.73 23.91
N ALA A 10 -20.61 7.36 24.33
CA ALA A 10 -20.61 8.22 25.49
C ALA A 10 -20.72 7.36 26.75
N MET A 11 -19.66 7.32 27.57
CA MET A 11 -19.79 6.91 28.98
C MET A 11 -19.95 8.17 29.80
N VAL A 12 -21.10 8.29 30.44
CA VAL A 12 -21.41 9.32 31.46
C VAL A 12 -20.78 8.88 32.77
N GLY A 13 -19.83 9.68 33.25
CA GLY A 13 -19.24 9.52 34.58
C GLY A 13 -18.38 10.75 34.88
N GLY A 14 -18.85 11.66 35.70
CA GLY A 14 -18.18 12.93 35.98
C GLY A 14 -16.85 12.76 36.69
N CYS A 15 -15.87 13.43 36.16
CA CYS A 15 -14.76 14.15 36.80
C CYS A 15 -13.84 14.61 35.65
N SER A 16 -13.31 15.82 35.76
CA SER A 16 -12.41 16.50 34.84
C SER A 16 -11.30 15.55 34.30
N GLY A 17 -11.54 14.93 33.17
CA GLY A 17 -10.61 14.01 32.53
C GLY A 17 -10.54 14.35 31.06
N SER A 18 -9.35 14.62 30.58
CA SER A 18 -9.00 14.65 29.16
C SER A 18 -9.62 13.45 28.44
N LEU A 19 -10.41 13.70 27.41
CA LEU A 19 -10.91 12.68 26.49
C LEU A 19 -9.71 11.99 25.84
N ILE A 20 -9.35 10.83 26.36
CA ILE A 20 -8.40 9.94 25.69
C ILE A 20 -9.18 9.33 24.51
N TYR A 21 -9.00 9.91 23.33
CA TYR A 21 -9.41 9.26 22.09
C TYR A 21 -8.59 8.01 21.93
N PHE A 22 -9.16 6.85 22.26
CA PHE A 22 -8.62 5.57 21.79
C PHE A 22 -8.86 5.52 20.28
N SER A 23 -7.92 6.05 19.52
CA SER A 23 -7.83 5.76 18.08
C SER A 23 -7.54 4.25 17.95
N MET A 24 -8.53 3.47 17.52
CA MET A 24 -8.26 2.07 17.17
C MET A 24 -7.15 2.05 16.13
N ASP A 25 -6.10 1.28 16.41
CA ASP A 25 -4.98 1.09 15.49
C ASP A 25 -5.47 0.53 14.15
N LEU A 26 -4.90 1.01 13.05
CA LEU A 26 -5.27 0.64 11.69
C LEU A 26 -4.13 -0.10 11.01
N LEU A 27 -4.36 -1.35 10.62
CA LEU A 27 -3.45 -2.12 9.80
C LEU A 27 -3.92 -2.15 8.33
N ARG A 28 -3.05 -1.72 7.43
CA ARG A 28 -3.21 -1.93 5.99
C ARG A 28 -2.35 -3.10 5.55
N PHE A 29 -2.95 -4.11 4.96
CA PHE A 29 -2.20 -5.23 4.43
C PHE A 29 -2.65 -5.62 3.02
N SER A 30 -1.75 -6.19 2.24
CA SER A 30 -2.04 -6.73 0.91
C SER A 30 -2.01 -8.24 0.92
N THR A 31 -2.88 -8.85 0.12
CA THR A 31 -2.84 -10.29 -0.18
C THR A 31 -2.18 -10.48 -1.53
N CYS A 32 -1.14 -11.27 -1.59
CA CYS A 32 -0.35 -11.58 -2.77
C CYS A 32 -0.23 -13.10 -2.92
N GLY A 33 -0.14 -13.60 -4.13
CA GLY A 33 -0.02 -15.02 -4.41
C GLY A 33 -0.37 -15.29 -5.87
N SER A 34 -0.05 -16.45 -6.38
CA SER A 34 -0.36 -16.83 -7.75
C SER A 34 -1.87 -17.00 -7.95
N VAL A 35 -2.27 -17.19 -9.20
CA VAL A 35 -3.64 -17.63 -9.51
C VAL A 35 -3.85 -18.98 -8.81
N ASP A 36 -5.04 -19.18 -8.26
CA ASP A 36 -5.45 -20.38 -7.54
C ASP A 36 -4.74 -20.69 -6.21
N ASP A 37 -3.87 -19.82 -5.69
CA ASP A 37 -3.30 -19.99 -4.34
C ASP A 37 -4.36 -19.83 -3.22
N GLY A 38 -5.55 -19.31 -3.55
CA GLY A 38 -6.68 -19.18 -2.62
C GLY A 38 -6.79 -17.82 -1.94
N LYS A 39 -6.32 -16.73 -2.59
CA LYS A 39 -6.43 -15.35 -2.06
C LYS A 39 -7.87 -14.96 -1.74
N SER A 40 -8.75 -15.05 -2.72
CA SER A 40 -10.18 -14.70 -2.57
C SER A 40 -10.86 -15.55 -1.51
N THR A 41 -10.52 -16.85 -1.45
CA THR A 41 -11.02 -17.77 -0.42
C THR A 41 -10.55 -17.34 0.98
N LEU A 42 -9.27 -16.98 1.13
CA LEU A 42 -8.74 -16.53 2.42
C LEU A 42 -9.39 -15.23 2.89
N ILE A 43 -9.53 -14.25 2.00
CA ILE A 43 -10.19 -12.97 2.32
C ILE A 43 -11.64 -13.23 2.71
N GLY A 44 -12.38 -14.01 1.90
CA GLY A 44 -13.76 -14.37 2.19
C GLY A 44 -13.90 -15.08 3.53
N ARG A 45 -13.00 -16.02 3.85
CA ARG A 45 -12.97 -16.74 5.13
C ARG A 45 -12.68 -15.78 6.29
N LEU A 46 -11.72 -14.90 6.15
CA LEU A 46 -11.37 -13.91 7.18
C LEU A 46 -12.55 -12.99 7.49
N LEU A 47 -13.24 -12.50 6.45
CA LEU A 47 -14.42 -11.64 6.59
C LEU A 47 -15.61 -12.41 7.21
N TYR A 48 -15.81 -13.67 6.80
CA TYR A 48 -16.87 -14.52 7.31
C TYR A 48 -16.68 -14.84 8.79
N ASP A 49 -15.52 -15.37 9.17
CA ASP A 49 -15.24 -15.81 10.54
C ASP A 49 -15.11 -14.61 11.50
N SER A 50 -14.66 -13.43 11.02
CA SER A 50 -14.65 -12.18 11.80
C SER A 50 -16.03 -11.54 11.96
N LYS A 51 -17.10 -12.15 11.39
CA LYS A 51 -18.48 -11.64 11.42
C LYS A 51 -18.61 -10.21 10.86
N SER A 52 -17.79 -9.89 9.87
CA SER A 52 -17.74 -8.56 9.24
C SER A 52 -18.57 -8.48 7.95
N ILE A 53 -19.36 -9.50 7.64
CA ILE A 53 -20.24 -9.57 6.48
C ILE A 53 -21.68 -9.29 6.91
N PHE A 54 -22.39 -8.48 6.15
CA PHE A 54 -23.82 -8.28 6.35
C PHE A 54 -24.64 -9.52 5.98
N GLU A 55 -25.70 -9.78 6.70
CA GLU A 55 -26.55 -10.99 6.53
C GLU A 55 -27.15 -11.10 5.11
N ASP A 56 -27.52 -9.97 4.49
CA ASP A 56 -28.03 -9.92 3.13
C ASP A 56 -26.99 -10.30 2.07
N GLN A 57 -25.72 -9.88 2.28
CA GLN A 57 -24.60 -10.27 1.42
C GLN A 57 -24.32 -11.77 1.54
N LEU A 58 -24.32 -12.30 2.76
CA LEU A 58 -24.11 -13.72 3.00
C LEU A 58 -25.20 -14.57 2.33
N ALA A 59 -26.48 -14.20 2.50
CA ALA A 59 -27.59 -14.87 1.85
C ALA A 59 -27.48 -14.85 0.32
N ALA A 60 -27.04 -13.74 -0.27
CA ALA A 60 -26.81 -13.63 -1.71
C ALA A 60 -25.71 -14.59 -2.21
N VAL A 61 -24.62 -14.73 -1.44
CA VAL A 61 -23.50 -15.63 -1.75
C VAL A 61 -23.93 -17.11 -1.60
N GLU A 62 -24.72 -17.45 -0.60
CA GLU A 62 -25.28 -18.80 -0.42
C GLU A 62 -26.12 -19.23 -1.63
N VAL A 63 -27.04 -18.36 -2.08
CA VAL A 63 -27.84 -18.61 -3.26
C VAL A 63 -26.99 -18.74 -4.53
N ALA A 64 -25.95 -17.91 -4.67
CA ALA A 64 -25.04 -17.98 -5.82
C ALA A 64 -24.19 -19.26 -5.82
N SER A 65 -23.73 -19.71 -4.64
CA SER A 65 -22.98 -20.97 -4.47
C SER A 65 -23.83 -22.18 -4.84
N GLN A 66 -25.08 -22.23 -4.38
CA GLN A 66 -26.01 -23.30 -4.73
C GLN A 66 -26.31 -23.36 -6.22
N ARG A 67 -26.47 -22.22 -6.90
CA ARG A 67 -26.66 -22.14 -8.37
C ARG A 67 -25.46 -22.67 -9.16
N ARG A 68 -24.24 -22.59 -8.58
CA ARG A 68 -23.02 -23.14 -9.17
C ARG A 68 -22.80 -24.63 -8.83
N GLY A 69 -23.70 -25.25 -8.07
CA GLY A 69 -23.65 -26.66 -7.68
C GLY A 69 -22.69 -26.95 -6.51
N HIS A 70 -22.24 -25.92 -5.81
CA HIS A 70 -21.44 -26.11 -4.60
C HIS A 70 -22.31 -26.49 -3.40
N VAL A 71 -21.89 -27.51 -2.65
CA VAL A 71 -22.57 -27.93 -1.41
C VAL A 71 -22.26 -26.98 -0.27
N GLU A 72 -21.05 -26.42 -0.26
CA GLU A 72 -20.57 -25.43 0.71
C GLU A 72 -20.63 -24.02 0.10
N VAL A 73 -20.71 -23.02 0.98
CA VAL A 73 -20.69 -21.61 0.57
C VAL A 73 -19.32 -21.27 -0.04
N ASP A 74 -19.30 -20.85 -1.28
CA ASP A 74 -18.09 -20.39 -1.95
C ASP A 74 -17.78 -18.95 -1.53
N LEU A 75 -16.96 -18.83 -0.50
CA LEU A 75 -16.57 -17.52 0.08
C LEU A 75 -15.74 -16.63 -0.86
N ALA A 76 -15.16 -17.20 -1.93
CA ALA A 76 -14.48 -16.40 -2.94
C ALA A 76 -15.44 -15.43 -3.66
N LEU A 77 -16.72 -15.77 -3.74
CA LEU A 77 -17.76 -14.90 -4.32
C LEU A 77 -17.99 -13.59 -3.55
N LEU A 78 -17.55 -13.52 -2.29
CA LEU A 78 -17.60 -12.29 -1.50
C LEU A 78 -16.61 -11.24 -2.01
N THR A 79 -15.55 -11.67 -2.67
CA THR A 79 -14.46 -10.79 -3.10
C THR A 79 -14.57 -10.36 -4.56
N ASP A 80 -15.22 -11.14 -5.41
CA ASP A 80 -15.35 -10.87 -6.84
C ASP A 80 -16.29 -9.68 -7.10
N GLY A 81 -15.70 -8.51 -7.33
CA GLY A 81 -16.45 -7.25 -7.54
C GLY A 81 -16.88 -7.04 -8.98
N LEU A 82 -15.97 -7.22 -9.92
CA LEU A 82 -16.19 -6.95 -11.34
C LEU A 82 -16.88 -8.14 -12.05
N LYS A 83 -17.69 -7.83 -13.05
CA LYS A 83 -18.31 -8.88 -13.87
C LYS A 83 -17.27 -9.77 -14.56
N ALA A 84 -16.21 -9.15 -15.07
CA ALA A 84 -15.09 -9.85 -15.70
C ALA A 84 -14.33 -10.78 -14.72
N GLU A 85 -14.16 -10.38 -13.46
CA GLU A 85 -13.57 -11.21 -12.41
C GLU A 85 -14.42 -12.45 -12.15
N ARG A 86 -15.74 -12.29 -12.05
CA ARG A 86 -16.69 -13.40 -11.85
C ARG A 86 -16.74 -14.38 -13.03
N GLU A 87 -16.56 -13.87 -14.26
CA GLU A 87 -16.55 -14.68 -15.48
C GLU A 87 -15.24 -15.43 -15.66
N GLN A 88 -14.12 -14.81 -15.29
CA GLN A 88 -12.79 -15.39 -15.48
C GLN A 88 -12.25 -16.12 -14.22
N GLY A 89 -12.85 -15.88 -13.05
CA GLY A 89 -12.42 -16.46 -11.78
C GLY A 89 -11.06 -15.93 -11.30
N ILE A 90 -10.67 -14.71 -11.72
CA ILE A 90 -9.40 -14.09 -11.35
C ILE A 90 -9.62 -12.65 -10.89
N THR A 91 -8.84 -12.19 -9.94
CA THR A 91 -8.77 -10.76 -9.56
C THR A 91 -8.04 -9.99 -10.66
N ILE A 92 -8.64 -8.93 -11.18
CA ILE A 92 -8.10 -8.09 -12.26
C ILE A 92 -7.58 -6.77 -11.70
N ASP A 93 -8.38 -6.11 -10.87
CA ASP A 93 -8.06 -4.80 -10.28
C ASP A 93 -7.88 -4.91 -8.77
N VAL A 94 -7.35 -3.85 -8.15
CA VAL A 94 -7.21 -3.80 -6.69
C VAL A 94 -8.55 -3.53 -6.06
N ALA A 95 -9.01 -4.43 -5.21
CA ALA A 95 -10.20 -4.24 -4.39
C ALA A 95 -9.79 -3.96 -2.94
N TYR A 96 -10.33 -2.87 -2.37
CA TYR A 96 -10.14 -2.58 -0.95
C TYR A 96 -11.33 -3.08 -0.15
N ARG A 97 -11.02 -3.86 0.91
CA ARG A 97 -12.02 -4.40 1.84
C ARG A 97 -11.70 -3.90 3.25
N TYR A 98 -12.75 -3.64 4.00
CA TYR A 98 -12.66 -3.08 5.33
C TYR A 98 -13.31 -4.02 6.32
N PHE A 99 -12.63 -4.28 7.41
CA PHE A 99 -13.23 -4.96 8.55
C PHE A 99 -12.59 -4.49 9.85
N ALA A 100 -13.21 -4.80 10.97
CA ALA A 100 -12.72 -4.43 12.28
C ALA A 100 -12.95 -5.56 13.27
N THR A 101 -12.03 -5.71 14.20
CA THR A 101 -12.22 -6.48 15.44
C THR A 101 -12.26 -5.49 16.61
N PRO A 102 -12.60 -5.94 17.81
CA PRO A 102 -12.51 -5.07 18.99
C PRO A 102 -11.11 -4.52 19.27
N ARG A 103 -10.06 -5.12 18.68
CA ARG A 103 -8.66 -4.73 18.90
C ARG A 103 -8.12 -3.80 17.84
N ARG A 104 -8.49 -4.00 16.56
CA ARG A 104 -7.85 -3.31 15.43
C ARG A 104 -8.80 -3.15 14.25
N LYS A 105 -8.63 -2.05 13.50
CA LYS A 105 -9.26 -1.88 12.18
C LYS A 105 -8.31 -2.36 11.08
N PHE A 106 -8.88 -2.86 9.99
CA PHE A 106 -8.13 -3.44 8.89
C PHE A 106 -8.58 -2.90 7.54
N ILE A 107 -7.62 -2.66 6.68
CA ILE A 107 -7.84 -2.45 5.25
C ILE A 107 -7.08 -3.53 4.49
N ILE A 108 -7.80 -4.36 3.77
CA ILE A 108 -7.25 -5.37 2.88
C ILE A 108 -7.12 -4.75 1.48
N ALA A 109 -5.94 -4.78 0.91
CA ALA A 109 -5.75 -4.58 -0.53
C ALA A 109 -5.70 -5.96 -1.18
N ASP A 110 -6.82 -6.40 -1.77
CA ASP A 110 -6.84 -7.62 -2.58
C ASP A 110 -6.16 -7.34 -3.92
N THR A 111 -5.06 -8.03 -4.17
CA THR A 111 -4.24 -7.78 -5.35
C THR A 111 -4.27 -8.96 -6.31
N PRO A 112 -4.25 -8.69 -7.64
CA PRO A 112 -4.25 -9.75 -8.64
C PRO A 112 -3.01 -10.64 -8.54
N GLY A 113 -3.22 -11.95 -8.75
CA GLY A 113 -2.13 -12.93 -8.78
C GLY A 113 -1.52 -13.13 -10.16
N HIS A 114 -2.20 -12.71 -11.23
CA HIS A 114 -1.75 -12.95 -12.59
C HIS A 114 -0.62 -11.98 -12.99
N ILE A 115 0.39 -12.49 -13.67
CA ILE A 115 1.59 -11.73 -14.07
C ILE A 115 1.27 -10.47 -14.89
N GLN A 116 0.21 -10.51 -15.69
CA GLN A 116 -0.24 -9.35 -16.50
C GLN A 116 -0.76 -8.18 -15.66
N TYR A 117 -1.16 -8.43 -14.42
CA TYR A 117 -1.73 -7.42 -13.52
C TYR A 117 -0.75 -6.99 -12.40
N THR A 118 0.56 -7.23 -12.57
CA THR A 118 1.58 -6.82 -11.59
C THR A 118 1.51 -5.32 -11.26
N ARG A 119 1.12 -4.47 -12.22
CA ARG A 119 0.85 -3.04 -11.99
C ARG A 119 -0.15 -2.82 -10.86
N ASN A 120 -1.26 -3.55 -10.89
CA ASN A 120 -2.31 -3.44 -9.89
C ASN A 120 -1.83 -3.99 -8.54
N MET A 121 -1.04 -5.07 -8.54
CA MET A 121 -0.38 -5.58 -7.33
C MET A 121 0.53 -4.53 -6.69
N VAL A 122 1.39 -3.87 -7.47
CA VAL A 122 2.26 -2.78 -6.97
C VAL A 122 1.43 -1.64 -6.40
N THR A 123 0.33 -1.26 -7.06
CA THR A 123 -0.57 -0.20 -6.59
C THR A 123 -1.20 -0.55 -5.25
N GLY A 124 -1.78 -1.75 -5.10
CA GLY A 124 -2.41 -2.18 -3.85
C GLY A 124 -1.40 -2.33 -2.70
N ALA A 125 -0.24 -2.91 -2.98
CA ALA A 125 0.80 -3.14 -1.99
C ALA A 125 1.53 -1.85 -1.57
N SER A 126 1.52 -0.77 -2.38
CA SER A 126 2.26 0.46 -2.10
C SER A 126 1.84 1.16 -0.79
N THR A 127 0.61 0.96 -0.35
CA THR A 127 0.07 1.52 0.89
C THR A 127 0.08 0.54 2.06
N ALA A 128 0.44 -0.72 1.82
CA ALA A 128 0.43 -1.77 2.82
C ALA A 128 1.62 -1.68 3.80
N GLN A 129 1.38 -2.10 5.02
CA GLN A 129 2.36 -2.20 6.10
C GLN A 129 2.79 -3.66 6.32
N LEU A 130 1.92 -4.61 5.89
CA LEU A 130 2.13 -6.04 5.94
C LEU A 130 1.69 -6.67 4.61
N ALA A 131 2.41 -7.68 4.15
CA ALA A 131 2.03 -8.49 2.98
C ALA A 131 1.76 -9.94 3.40
N ILE A 132 0.63 -10.47 2.98
CA ILE A 132 0.32 -11.91 3.09
C ILE A 132 0.65 -12.54 1.74
N LEU A 133 1.69 -13.36 1.73
CA LEU A 133 2.10 -14.12 0.55
C LEU A 133 1.53 -15.53 0.65
N LEU A 134 0.54 -15.84 -0.18
CA LEU A 134 -0.04 -17.17 -0.24
C LEU A 134 0.82 -18.08 -1.11
N VAL A 135 0.96 -19.31 -0.67
CA VAL A 135 1.66 -20.40 -1.38
C VAL A 135 0.80 -21.65 -1.31
N ASP A 136 0.49 -22.25 -2.45
CA ASP A 136 -0.15 -23.56 -2.50
C ASP A 136 0.85 -24.63 -2.02
N ALA A 137 0.51 -25.35 -0.96
CA ALA A 137 1.37 -26.36 -0.34
C ALA A 137 1.81 -27.46 -1.32
N ARG A 138 1.04 -27.72 -2.38
CA ARG A 138 1.40 -28.70 -3.41
C ARG A 138 2.52 -28.22 -4.32
N GLN A 139 2.60 -26.89 -4.57
CA GLN A 139 3.54 -26.30 -5.53
C GLN A 139 4.80 -25.75 -4.86
N GLY A 140 4.69 -25.30 -3.59
CA GLY A 140 5.78 -24.64 -2.88
C GLY A 140 6.11 -23.25 -3.43
N VAL A 141 7.35 -22.79 -3.22
CA VAL A 141 7.80 -21.44 -3.61
C VAL A 141 8.12 -21.40 -5.11
N ILE A 142 7.21 -20.84 -5.89
CA ILE A 142 7.35 -20.66 -7.34
C ILE A 142 7.91 -19.27 -7.69
N GLU A 143 8.24 -19.04 -8.98
CA GLU A 143 8.76 -17.76 -9.46
C GLU A 143 7.83 -16.58 -9.10
N GLN A 144 6.52 -16.78 -9.21
CA GLN A 144 5.56 -15.72 -8.88
C GLN A 144 5.58 -15.36 -7.38
N THR A 145 5.76 -16.34 -6.50
CA THR A 145 5.95 -16.10 -5.06
C THR A 145 7.20 -15.25 -4.79
N ARG A 146 8.31 -15.58 -5.46
CA ARG A 146 9.57 -14.81 -5.35
C ARG A 146 9.41 -13.39 -5.89
N ARG A 147 8.68 -13.22 -7.00
CA ARG A 147 8.36 -11.91 -7.58
C ARG A 147 7.55 -11.04 -6.60
N HIS A 148 6.51 -11.60 -6.01
CA HIS A 148 5.69 -10.89 -5.04
C HIS A 148 6.50 -10.51 -3.79
N ALA A 149 7.32 -11.40 -3.27
CA ALA A 149 8.21 -11.12 -2.15
C ALA A 149 9.23 -10.01 -2.50
N PHE A 150 9.80 -10.03 -3.73
CA PHE A 150 10.71 -8.99 -4.18
C PHE A 150 10.02 -7.63 -4.32
N ILE A 151 8.80 -7.59 -4.86
CA ILE A 151 8.01 -6.35 -4.95
C ILE A 151 7.66 -5.83 -3.53
N ALA A 152 7.25 -6.70 -2.61
CA ALA A 152 7.01 -6.32 -1.22
C ALA A 152 8.27 -5.72 -0.58
N ASN A 153 9.44 -6.34 -0.81
CA ASN A 153 10.74 -5.82 -0.39
C ASN A 153 11.05 -4.45 -1.00
N LEU A 154 10.83 -4.29 -2.31
CA LEU A 154 11.05 -3.04 -3.04
C LEU A 154 10.16 -1.91 -2.51
N LEU A 155 8.90 -2.22 -2.20
CA LEU A 155 7.93 -1.32 -1.57
C LEU A 155 8.16 -1.12 -0.08
N ARG A 156 9.21 -1.72 0.50
CA ARG A 156 9.60 -1.63 1.91
C ARG A 156 8.52 -2.09 2.88
N ILE A 157 7.82 -3.13 2.51
CA ILE A 157 6.93 -3.83 3.44
C ILE A 157 7.81 -4.71 4.33
N GLN A 158 7.85 -4.39 5.61
CA GLN A 158 8.78 -5.02 6.57
C GLN A 158 8.25 -6.33 7.13
N HIS A 159 6.93 -6.48 7.22
CA HIS A 159 6.25 -7.64 7.79
C HIS A 159 5.64 -8.48 6.68
N VAL A 160 6.04 -9.74 6.63
CA VAL A 160 5.54 -10.70 5.63
C VAL A 160 4.95 -11.90 6.37
N VAL A 161 3.71 -12.24 6.05
CA VAL A 161 3.10 -13.51 6.44
C VAL A 161 3.22 -14.46 5.25
N LEU A 162 3.95 -15.55 5.41
CA LEU A 162 3.96 -16.65 4.46
C LEU A 162 2.80 -17.60 4.80
N ALA A 163 1.71 -17.47 4.07
CA ALA A 163 0.52 -18.29 4.24
C ALA A 163 0.66 -19.55 3.38
N VAL A 164 1.09 -20.66 4.00
CA VAL A 164 1.16 -21.98 3.34
C VAL A 164 -0.22 -22.57 3.31
N ASN A 165 -0.94 -22.33 2.23
CA ASN A 165 -2.35 -22.66 2.08
C ASN A 165 -2.57 -24.01 1.43
N LYS A 166 -3.78 -24.56 1.57
CA LYS A 166 -4.21 -25.86 1.06
C LYS A 166 -3.44 -27.02 1.68
N MET A 167 -3.15 -26.92 2.97
CA MET A 167 -2.52 -28.00 3.72
C MET A 167 -3.37 -29.29 3.76
N ASP A 168 -4.69 -29.16 3.60
CA ASP A 168 -5.64 -30.26 3.41
C ASP A 168 -5.33 -31.13 2.18
N LEU A 169 -4.71 -30.58 1.15
CA LEU A 169 -4.35 -31.29 -0.08
C LEU A 169 -2.97 -31.96 -0.05
N VAL A 170 -2.26 -31.84 1.06
CA VAL A 170 -0.96 -32.48 1.32
C VAL A 170 -0.98 -33.22 2.67
N ASP A 171 -2.16 -33.72 3.06
CA ASP A 171 -2.37 -34.51 4.27
C ASP A 171 -1.85 -33.81 5.55
N TRP A 172 -1.92 -32.48 5.62
CA TRP A 172 -1.50 -31.66 6.76
C TRP A 172 -0.03 -31.87 7.16
N SER A 173 0.82 -32.26 6.21
CA SER A 173 2.21 -32.66 6.43
C SER A 173 3.07 -31.53 6.99
N GLU A 174 3.62 -31.77 8.20
CA GLU A 174 4.61 -30.88 8.83
C GLU A 174 5.90 -30.81 8.00
N GLU A 175 6.35 -31.94 7.44
CA GLU A 175 7.55 -32.03 6.61
C GLU A 175 7.44 -31.10 5.40
N LYS A 176 6.31 -31.17 4.68
CA LYS A 176 6.04 -30.33 3.51
C LYS A 176 5.99 -28.84 3.85
N TYR A 177 5.38 -28.50 4.96
CA TYR A 177 5.37 -27.15 5.46
C TYR A 177 6.78 -26.65 5.77
N ASN A 178 7.60 -27.42 6.47
CA ASN A 178 8.97 -27.05 6.84
C ASN A 178 9.87 -26.89 5.60
N GLU A 179 9.71 -27.74 4.57
CA GLU A 179 10.39 -27.61 3.28
C GLU A 179 10.10 -26.25 2.63
N ILE A 180 8.82 -25.88 2.51
CA ILE A 180 8.38 -24.62 1.90
C ILE A 180 8.89 -23.41 2.68
N VAL A 181 8.81 -23.47 4.00
CA VAL A 181 9.29 -22.38 4.87
C VAL A 181 10.80 -22.20 4.76
N ALA A 182 11.56 -23.28 4.70
CA ALA A 182 13.02 -23.26 4.54
C ALA A 182 13.43 -22.64 3.19
N ASP A 183 12.78 -23.05 2.09
CA ASP A 183 13.05 -22.50 0.74
C ASP A 183 12.73 -20.98 0.72
N PHE A 184 11.55 -20.59 1.22
CA PHE A 184 11.18 -19.18 1.28
C PHE A 184 12.13 -18.35 2.14
N ARG A 185 12.51 -18.84 3.32
CA ARG A 185 13.46 -18.14 4.20
C ARG A 185 14.83 -17.98 3.56
N THR A 186 15.30 -18.99 2.83
CA THR A 186 16.56 -18.92 2.08
C THR A 186 16.51 -17.83 1.00
N PHE A 187 15.38 -17.67 0.32
CA PHE A 187 15.17 -16.57 -0.61
C PHE A 187 15.06 -15.21 0.11
N ALA A 188 14.22 -15.12 1.13
CA ALA A 188 13.93 -13.89 1.86
C ALA A 188 15.16 -13.33 2.58
N SER A 189 16.10 -14.16 3.02
CA SER A 189 17.35 -13.73 3.66
C SER A 189 18.26 -12.85 2.77
N ARG A 190 18.00 -12.82 1.46
CA ARG A 190 18.70 -11.96 0.49
C ARG A 190 17.98 -10.64 0.24
N LEU A 191 16.83 -10.40 0.90
CA LEU A 191 16.01 -9.22 0.75
C LEU A 191 16.25 -8.28 1.94
N ASP A 192 16.73 -7.07 1.66
CA ASP A 192 17.26 -6.15 2.68
C ASP A 192 16.19 -5.51 3.59
N ASN A 193 14.92 -5.49 3.17
CA ASN A 193 13.88 -4.71 3.84
C ASN A 193 12.83 -5.56 4.56
N ILE A 194 12.78 -6.86 4.32
CA ILE A 194 11.89 -7.76 5.05
C ILE A 194 12.55 -8.07 6.39
N VAL A 195 11.95 -7.55 7.46
CA VAL A 195 12.47 -7.69 8.84
C VAL A 195 11.95 -8.94 9.48
N GLU A 196 10.69 -9.29 9.22
CA GLU A 196 10.00 -10.41 9.86
C GLU A 196 9.22 -11.24 8.84
N VAL A 197 9.41 -12.56 8.91
CA VAL A 197 8.64 -13.54 8.16
C VAL A 197 7.95 -14.47 9.14
N THR A 198 6.63 -14.34 9.26
CA THR A 198 5.79 -15.27 10.03
C THR A 198 5.16 -16.27 9.09
N ALA A 199 5.53 -17.54 9.22
CA ALA A 199 4.96 -18.61 8.41
C ALA A 199 3.77 -19.26 9.13
N ILE A 200 2.64 -19.39 8.43
CA ILE A 200 1.39 -19.94 8.98
C ILE A 200 0.87 -21.02 8.02
N PRO A 201 0.80 -22.30 8.44
CA PRO A 201 0.14 -23.34 7.66
C PRO A 201 -1.36 -23.20 7.79
N MET A 202 -2.10 -23.29 6.69
CA MET A 202 -3.54 -23.08 6.72
C MET A 202 -4.29 -23.89 5.64
N ALA A 203 -5.58 -24.05 5.85
CA ALA A 203 -6.52 -24.43 4.81
C ALA A 203 -7.66 -23.40 4.81
N ALA A 204 -7.50 -22.35 4.00
CA ALA A 204 -8.43 -21.22 3.98
C ALA A 204 -9.89 -21.63 3.71
N ARG A 205 -10.09 -22.70 2.91
CA ARG A 205 -11.42 -23.23 2.62
C ARG A 205 -12.12 -23.74 3.89
N HIS A 206 -11.40 -24.40 4.79
CA HIS A 206 -11.93 -24.99 6.02
C HIS A 206 -11.82 -24.04 7.22
N GLY A 207 -11.02 -22.96 7.12
CA GLY A 207 -10.80 -22.00 8.20
C GLY A 207 -9.64 -22.35 9.14
N ASP A 208 -8.91 -23.45 8.84
CA ASP A 208 -7.80 -23.92 9.68
C ASP A 208 -6.68 -22.86 9.77
N ASN A 209 -6.35 -22.46 11.00
CA ASN A 209 -5.38 -21.43 11.35
C ASN A 209 -5.64 -20.03 10.73
N VAL A 210 -6.87 -19.77 10.27
CA VAL A 210 -7.27 -18.42 9.83
C VAL A 210 -7.69 -17.58 11.04
N VAL A 211 -8.76 -17.96 11.72
CA VAL A 211 -9.24 -17.34 12.98
C VAL A 211 -8.97 -18.27 14.15
N ASP A 212 -9.40 -19.51 14.03
CA ASP A 212 -9.24 -20.54 15.05
C ASP A 212 -8.06 -21.46 14.71
N LYS A 213 -7.47 -22.06 15.76
CA LYS A 213 -6.41 -23.06 15.58
C LYS A 213 -6.96 -24.34 14.95
N SER A 214 -6.18 -24.89 14.02
CA SER A 214 -6.51 -26.15 13.36
C SER A 214 -6.38 -27.33 14.33
N ALA A 215 -7.38 -28.21 14.32
CA ALA A 215 -7.30 -29.52 14.98
C ALA A 215 -6.43 -30.53 14.17
N HIS A 216 -6.27 -30.30 12.88
CA HIS A 216 -5.51 -31.17 11.96
C HIS A 216 -4.01 -30.95 12.00
N MET A 217 -3.55 -29.80 12.53
CA MET A 217 -2.14 -29.42 12.61
C MET A 217 -1.69 -29.19 14.08
N PRO A 218 -1.77 -30.20 14.96
CA PRO A 218 -1.39 -30.03 16.37
C PRO A 218 0.11 -29.75 16.56
N TRP A 219 0.93 -30.04 15.56
CA TRP A 219 2.35 -29.75 15.53
C TRP A 219 2.66 -28.25 15.36
N TYR A 220 1.70 -27.46 14.84
CA TYR A 220 1.88 -26.04 14.68
C TYR A 220 1.53 -25.27 15.97
N GLN A 221 2.54 -24.67 16.59
CA GLN A 221 2.40 -23.92 17.85
C GLN A 221 2.35 -22.40 17.66
N GLY A 222 2.47 -21.92 16.41
CA GLY A 222 2.43 -20.50 16.09
C GLY A 222 1.03 -19.85 16.21
N PRO A 223 0.92 -18.56 15.92
CA PRO A 223 -0.35 -17.83 15.92
C PRO A 223 -1.25 -18.21 14.75
N THR A 224 -2.56 -18.02 14.90
CA THR A 224 -3.49 -17.96 13.77
C THR A 224 -3.29 -16.66 13.00
N LEU A 225 -3.80 -16.59 11.75
CA LEU A 225 -3.64 -15.40 10.93
C LEU A 225 -4.27 -14.17 11.59
N LEU A 226 -5.53 -14.25 12.03
CA LEU A 226 -6.20 -13.11 12.66
C LEU A 226 -5.48 -12.67 13.94
N TYR A 227 -5.07 -13.62 14.78
CA TYR A 227 -4.31 -13.29 15.99
C TYR A 227 -3.02 -12.54 15.67
N HIS A 228 -2.28 -12.99 14.64
CA HIS A 228 -1.06 -12.30 14.19
C HIS A 228 -1.37 -10.88 13.70
N LEU A 229 -2.40 -10.71 12.84
CA LEU A 229 -2.80 -9.40 12.31
C LEU A 229 -3.24 -8.42 13.41
N GLU A 230 -3.89 -8.91 14.47
CA GLU A 230 -4.30 -8.09 15.61
C GLU A 230 -3.13 -7.63 16.48
N ASN A 231 -2.06 -8.41 16.57
CA ASN A 231 -0.98 -8.20 17.53
C ASN A 231 0.36 -7.78 16.90
N VAL A 232 0.52 -7.88 15.58
CA VAL A 232 1.76 -7.45 14.93
C VAL A 232 2.00 -5.97 15.16
N TYR A 233 3.20 -5.65 15.65
CA TYR A 233 3.64 -4.27 15.83
C TYR A 233 4.21 -3.74 14.51
N ILE A 234 3.47 -2.84 13.88
CA ILE A 234 3.86 -2.26 12.58
C ILE A 234 4.80 -1.06 12.70
N GLY A 235 5.20 -0.69 13.92
CA GLY A 235 6.03 0.48 14.18
C GLY A 235 5.36 1.79 13.78
N ALA A 236 6.05 2.89 13.94
CA ALA A 236 5.68 4.16 13.32
C ALA A 236 6.13 4.08 11.84
N ALA A 237 5.27 3.53 10.98
CA ALA A 237 5.55 3.47 9.53
C ALA A 237 5.67 4.86 8.91
N ASP A 238 5.13 5.88 9.58
CA ASP A 238 5.13 7.25 9.13
C ASP A 238 6.35 8.02 9.67
N ASN A 239 7.00 8.77 8.79
CA ASN A 239 8.09 9.64 9.16
C ASN A 239 7.53 10.88 9.88
N HIS A 240 7.66 10.96 11.18
CA HIS A 240 7.22 12.11 11.99
C HIS A 240 8.29 13.21 12.14
N VAL A 241 9.47 13.06 11.54
CA VAL A 241 10.58 14.01 11.64
C VAL A 241 10.58 15.00 10.48
N ASP A 242 10.48 14.48 9.26
CA ASP A 242 10.63 15.29 8.05
C ASP A 242 9.29 15.85 7.61
N ALA A 243 9.03 17.10 7.95
CA ALA A 243 7.77 17.76 7.63
C ALA A 243 7.66 18.02 6.11
N ARG A 244 6.69 17.37 5.48
CA ARG A 244 6.39 17.42 4.04
C ARG A 244 4.90 17.53 3.82
N PHE A 245 4.48 18.59 3.16
CA PHE A 245 3.09 18.83 2.81
C PHE A 245 2.96 19.20 1.33
N PRO A 246 2.81 18.23 0.43
CA PRO A 246 2.51 18.48 -0.97
C PRO A 246 1.11 19.09 -1.12
N VAL A 247 1.03 20.26 -1.74
CA VAL A 247 -0.25 20.95 -1.96
C VAL A 247 -1.01 20.24 -3.09
N GLN A 248 -2.22 19.76 -2.77
CA GLN A 248 -3.10 19.07 -3.72
C GLN A 248 -4.11 20.02 -4.34
N TRP A 249 -4.64 20.94 -3.55
CA TRP A 249 -5.68 21.85 -3.96
C TRP A 249 -5.59 23.17 -3.20
N VAL A 250 -5.90 24.29 -3.89
CA VAL A 250 -6.02 25.61 -3.29
C VAL A 250 -7.49 25.95 -3.13
N ILE A 251 -7.93 26.16 -1.90
CA ILE A 251 -9.32 26.48 -1.55
C ILE A 251 -9.44 28.02 -1.50
N ARG A 252 -10.23 28.57 -2.39
CA ARG A 252 -10.63 29.98 -2.41
C ARG A 252 -12.13 30.07 -2.61
N PRO A 253 -12.93 30.13 -1.53
CA PRO A 253 -14.36 30.28 -1.65
C PRO A 253 -14.69 31.63 -2.28
N GLN A 254 -15.62 31.66 -3.25
CA GLN A 254 -16.10 32.89 -3.88
C GLN A 254 -17.41 33.36 -3.21
N SER A 255 -17.45 33.37 -1.88
CA SER A 255 -18.61 33.82 -1.11
C SER A 255 -18.24 35.02 -0.27
N ASP A 256 -19.16 35.96 -0.10
CA ASP A 256 -18.95 37.18 0.73
C ASP A 256 -18.52 36.84 2.16
N GLN A 257 -18.93 35.69 2.67
CA GLN A 257 -18.64 35.25 4.03
C GLN A 257 -17.19 34.76 4.21
N TRP A 258 -16.51 34.34 3.11
CA TRP A 258 -15.17 33.75 3.12
C TRP A 258 -14.23 34.42 2.11
N HIS A 259 -14.46 35.70 1.83
CA HIS A 259 -13.74 36.46 0.79
C HIS A 259 -12.22 36.37 0.92
N ASP A 260 -11.69 36.39 2.15
CA ASP A 260 -10.25 36.41 2.42
C ASP A 260 -9.69 35.03 2.78
N PHE A 261 -10.52 33.98 2.72
CA PHE A 261 -10.05 32.63 3.06
C PHE A 261 -9.20 32.05 1.93
N ARG A 262 -7.98 31.67 2.25
CA ARG A 262 -7.06 30.94 1.37
C ARG A 262 -6.51 29.73 2.08
N GLY A 263 -7.00 28.56 1.72
CA GLY A 263 -6.59 27.27 2.29
C GLY A 263 -5.81 26.42 1.31
N TYR A 264 -4.83 25.73 1.79
CA TYR A 264 -4.00 24.81 1.03
C TYR A 264 -4.31 23.39 1.52
N ALA A 265 -5.08 22.64 0.73
CA ALA A 265 -5.47 21.30 1.07
C ALA A 265 -4.44 20.28 0.57
N GLY A 266 -4.16 19.28 1.40
CA GLY A 266 -3.22 18.22 1.08
C GLY A 266 -3.18 17.13 2.15
N ARG A 267 -2.39 16.11 1.89
CA ARG A 267 -2.05 15.08 2.87
C ARG A 267 -0.67 15.37 3.44
N VAL A 268 -0.54 15.35 4.75
CA VAL A 268 0.77 15.39 5.41
C VAL A 268 1.54 14.14 5.01
N ALA A 269 2.59 14.32 4.21
CA ALA A 269 3.42 13.23 3.71
C ALA A 269 4.55 12.83 4.69
N GLY A 270 4.82 13.68 5.66
CA GLY A 270 5.81 13.43 6.72
C GLY A 270 5.81 14.54 7.74
N GLY A 271 6.38 14.27 8.91
CA GLY A 271 6.55 15.22 10.00
C GLY A 271 5.26 15.64 10.70
N VAL A 272 5.37 16.70 11.44
CA VAL A 272 4.29 17.33 12.20
C VAL A 272 4.30 18.82 11.91
N PHE A 273 3.12 19.40 11.65
CA PHE A 273 2.88 20.84 11.49
C PHE A 273 2.01 21.35 12.64
N LYS A 274 2.35 22.53 13.15
CA LYS A 274 1.59 23.24 14.20
C LYS A 274 1.35 24.70 13.77
N PRO A 275 0.27 25.33 14.20
CA PRO A 275 0.12 26.79 14.07
C PRO A 275 1.35 27.50 14.66
N GLY A 276 1.86 28.49 13.94
CA GLY A 276 3.08 29.24 14.28
C GLY A 276 4.39 28.62 13.75
N ASP A 277 4.38 27.39 13.20
CA ASP A 277 5.58 26.80 12.60
C ASP A 277 6.06 27.61 11.38
N GLU A 278 7.35 27.92 11.34
CA GLU A 278 7.98 28.50 10.16
C GLU A 278 8.09 27.47 9.04
N VAL A 279 7.49 27.78 7.90
CA VAL A 279 7.46 26.93 6.73
C VAL A 279 8.04 27.67 5.52
N GLN A 280 8.61 26.90 4.60
CA GLN A 280 9.07 27.37 3.31
C GLN A 280 8.25 26.71 2.19
N VAL A 281 7.86 27.51 1.21
CA VAL A 281 7.18 27.06 -0.01
C VAL A 281 8.21 26.70 -1.06
N LEU A 282 8.17 25.48 -1.58
CA LEU A 282 9.03 25.02 -2.65
C LEU A 282 8.21 24.90 -3.95
N PRO A 283 8.68 25.39 -5.10
CA PRO A 283 10.04 25.84 -5.43
C PRO A 283 10.35 27.31 -5.12
N SER A 284 9.38 28.16 -4.80
CA SER A 284 9.57 29.61 -4.72
C SER A 284 10.61 30.05 -3.67
N GLY A 285 10.77 29.27 -2.60
CA GLY A 285 11.69 29.58 -1.51
C GLY A 285 11.13 30.59 -0.51
N PHE A 286 9.91 31.12 -0.69
CA PHE A 286 9.29 32.04 0.25
C PHE A 286 9.05 31.36 1.61
N SER A 287 9.35 32.09 2.66
CA SER A 287 9.12 31.65 4.04
C SER A 287 7.91 32.37 4.63
N THR A 288 7.09 31.66 5.37
CA THR A 288 5.93 32.15 6.09
C THR A 288 5.67 31.28 7.32
N LYS A 289 4.55 31.50 8.02
CA LYS A 289 4.13 30.63 9.12
C LYS A 289 2.77 30.00 8.86
N VAL A 290 2.58 28.82 9.41
CA VAL A 290 1.27 28.18 9.46
C VAL A 290 0.38 28.99 10.38
N LYS A 291 -0.76 29.50 9.87
CA LYS A 291 -1.72 30.28 10.65
C LYS A 291 -2.70 29.36 11.38
N THR A 292 -3.41 28.51 10.64
CA THR A 292 -4.36 27.54 11.18
C THR A 292 -4.30 26.22 10.43
N ILE A 293 -4.78 25.18 11.06
CA ILE A 293 -4.89 23.82 10.50
C ILE A 293 -6.34 23.38 10.63
N HIS A 294 -6.96 23.00 9.53
CA HIS A 294 -8.35 22.57 9.51
C HIS A 294 -8.47 21.11 9.05
N SER A 295 -9.30 20.36 9.74
CA SER A 295 -9.80 19.06 9.31
C SER A 295 -11.31 19.17 9.25
N TYR A 296 -11.94 18.65 8.23
CA TYR A 296 -13.37 18.68 7.88
C TYR A 296 -14.24 19.68 8.66
N GLU A 297 -14.47 19.50 9.96
CA GLU A 297 -15.34 20.34 10.81
C GLU A 297 -14.61 21.03 11.99
N SER A 298 -13.31 20.82 12.14
CA SER A 298 -12.57 21.29 13.31
C SER A 298 -11.24 21.92 12.98
N GLU A 299 -10.85 22.89 13.76
CA GLU A 299 -9.49 23.42 13.79
C GLU A 299 -8.63 22.51 14.68
N LEU A 300 -7.45 22.15 14.19
CA LEU A 300 -6.52 21.27 14.86
C LEU A 300 -5.36 22.06 15.46
N THR A 301 -4.86 21.61 16.60
CA THR A 301 -3.65 22.12 17.23
C THR A 301 -2.36 21.59 16.59
N GLU A 302 -2.46 20.47 15.89
CA GLU A 302 -1.35 19.90 15.13
C GLU A 302 -1.87 18.97 14.03
N ALA A 303 -1.08 18.80 12.96
CA ALA A 303 -1.29 17.81 11.91
C ALA A 303 -0.01 17.00 11.69
N PHE A 304 -0.15 15.68 11.64
CA PHE A 304 0.95 14.74 11.43
C PHE A 304 0.64 13.77 10.30
N ALA A 305 1.67 13.10 9.78
CA ALA A 305 1.47 12.06 8.76
C ALA A 305 0.65 10.90 9.35
N PRO A 306 -0.36 10.39 8.62
CA PRO A 306 -0.76 10.69 7.25
C PRO A 306 -2.05 11.54 7.12
N LEU A 307 -2.33 12.44 8.03
CA LEU A 307 -3.57 13.22 8.06
C LEU A 307 -3.77 14.05 6.77
N SER A 308 -5.01 14.12 6.30
CA SER A 308 -5.45 15.04 5.25
C SER A 308 -6.04 16.28 5.90
N VAL A 309 -5.44 17.44 5.62
CA VAL A 309 -5.79 18.70 6.26
C VAL A 309 -5.76 19.87 5.28
N THR A 310 -6.31 21.00 5.69
CA THR A 310 -6.15 22.28 5.02
C THR A 310 -5.32 23.20 5.92
N LEU A 311 -4.20 23.69 5.42
CA LEU A 311 -3.37 24.68 6.07
C LEU A 311 -3.72 26.07 5.56
N THR A 312 -3.74 27.07 6.46
CA THR A 312 -3.70 28.50 6.07
C THR A 312 -2.35 29.08 6.48
N LEU A 313 -1.94 30.12 5.80
CA LEU A 313 -0.65 30.79 6.02
C LEU A 313 -0.86 32.20 6.54
N GLU A 314 0.14 32.76 7.26
CA GLU A 314 0.06 34.12 7.78
C GLU A 314 0.16 35.15 6.65
N ASP A 315 1.04 34.91 5.68
CA ASP A 315 1.28 35.82 4.57
C ASP A 315 0.50 35.38 3.32
N ASP A 316 0.02 36.35 2.54
CA ASP A 316 -0.63 36.09 1.24
C ASP A 316 0.42 35.90 0.16
N ILE A 317 0.97 34.69 0.09
CA ILE A 317 1.98 34.27 -0.89
C ILE A 317 1.36 33.32 -1.93
N ASP A 318 1.96 33.33 -3.12
CA ASP A 318 1.47 32.47 -4.19
C ASP A 318 1.96 31.02 -3.98
N VAL A 319 0.98 30.13 -3.74
CA VAL A 319 1.17 28.70 -3.58
C VAL A 319 0.15 27.99 -4.45
N SER A 320 0.60 27.04 -5.22
CA SER A 320 -0.21 26.31 -6.18
C SER A 320 -0.15 24.80 -5.98
N ARG A 321 -1.08 24.07 -6.63
CA ARG A 321 -0.97 22.61 -6.73
C ARG A 321 0.38 22.23 -7.34
N GLY A 322 1.06 21.28 -6.69
CA GLY A 322 2.39 20.83 -7.08
C GLY A 322 3.52 21.47 -6.30
N ASP A 323 3.22 22.50 -5.51
CA ASP A 323 4.17 23.07 -4.55
C ASP A 323 4.21 22.23 -3.28
N MET A 324 5.25 22.41 -2.49
CA MET A 324 5.43 21.68 -1.23
C MET A 324 5.75 22.64 -0.10
N LEU A 325 5.01 22.55 0.99
CA LEU A 325 5.35 23.23 2.24
C LEU A 325 6.26 22.32 3.08
N VAL A 326 7.37 22.88 3.53
CA VAL A 326 8.38 22.16 4.34
C VAL A 326 8.81 23.04 5.52
N LYS A 327 9.30 22.45 6.61
CA LYS A 327 9.95 23.23 7.65
C LYS A 327 11.27 23.79 7.14
N LYS A 328 11.52 25.06 7.39
CA LYS A 328 12.69 25.82 6.90
C LYS A 328 14.03 25.13 7.23
N ASN A 329 14.11 24.51 8.39
CA ASN A 329 15.35 23.88 8.87
C ASN A 329 15.50 22.42 8.44
N ASN A 330 14.55 21.87 7.67
CA ASN A 330 14.55 20.48 7.22
C ASN A 330 14.00 20.37 5.79
N PRO A 331 14.64 20.99 4.78
CA PRO A 331 14.22 20.86 3.40
C PRO A 331 14.51 19.44 2.86
N PRO A 332 13.71 18.95 1.89
CA PRO A 332 14.02 17.75 1.13
C PRO A 332 15.22 17.97 0.21
N ARG A 333 15.73 16.90 -0.38
CA ARG A 333 16.68 16.99 -1.49
C ARG A 333 16.01 17.66 -2.68
N SER A 334 16.79 18.43 -3.44
CA SER A 334 16.33 19.09 -4.67
C SER A 334 17.24 18.72 -5.82
N GLY A 335 16.67 18.39 -6.98
CA GLY A 335 17.45 18.06 -8.16
C GLY A 335 16.61 17.72 -9.37
N GLN A 336 17.29 17.68 -10.53
CA GLN A 336 16.72 17.25 -11.80
C GLN A 336 17.22 15.87 -12.24
N ASP A 337 18.35 15.44 -11.70
CA ASP A 337 18.94 14.13 -11.97
C ASP A 337 18.60 13.19 -10.80
N LEU A 338 17.88 12.13 -11.10
CA LEU A 338 17.37 11.16 -10.15
C LEU A 338 17.88 9.76 -10.48
N GLU A 339 18.21 9.00 -9.47
CA GLU A 339 18.37 7.55 -9.57
C GLU A 339 17.20 6.86 -8.90
N ALA A 340 16.65 5.84 -9.54
CA ALA A 340 15.50 5.12 -8.99
C ALA A 340 15.51 3.65 -9.38
N MET A 341 14.98 2.82 -8.49
CA MET A 341 14.49 1.50 -8.85
C MET A 341 13.10 1.66 -9.46
N ILE A 342 12.87 1.04 -10.61
CA ILE A 342 11.56 1.06 -11.26
C ILE A 342 11.03 -0.35 -11.48
N CYS A 343 9.69 -0.45 -11.52
CA CYS A 343 8.96 -1.59 -12.06
C CYS A 343 8.26 -1.13 -13.35
N TRP A 344 8.53 -1.81 -14.46
CA TRP A 344 7.96 -1.47 -15.77
C TRP A 344 6.64 -2.22 -15.99
N PHE A 345 5.60 -1.54 -16.46
CA PHE A 345 4.25 -2.10 -16.55
C PHE A 345 3.73 -2.29 -17.97
N SER A 346 4.25 -1.54 -18.96
CA SER A 346 3.70 -1.59 -20.31
C SER A 346 4.08 -2.91 -21.01
N SER A 347 3.08 -3.55 -21.60
CA SER A 347 3.25 -4.71 -22.48
C SER A 347 3.50 -4.31 -23.93
N GLU A 348 3.08 -3.11 -24.33
CA GLU A 348 3.17 -2.63 -25.70
C GLU A 348 4.48 -1.91 -25.99
N LYS A 349 5.01 -1.23 -25.02
CA LYS A 349 6.23 -0.42 -25.17
C LYS A 349 7.33 -0.91 -24.24
N LYS A 350 8.53 -0.97 -24.78
CA LYS A 350 9.73 -1.22 -23.99
C LYS A 350 10.29 0.09 -23.47
N LEU A 351 10.86 0.09 -22.27
CA LEU A 351 11.66 1.20 -21.82
C LEU A 351 13.02 1.14 -22.49
N VAL A 352 13.38 2.21 -23.16
CA VAL A 352 14.67 2.35 -23.82
C VAL A 352 15.39 3.62 -23.36
N PRO A 353 16.71 3.68 -23.43
CA PRO A 353 17.46 4.92 -23.17
C PRO A 353 16.94 6.07 -24.04
N ARG A 354 16.84 7.27 -23.44
CA ARG A 354 16.29 8.51 -24.03
C ARG A 354 14.77 8.52 -24.27
N GLY A 355 14.03 7.52 -23.75
CA GLY A 355 12.57 7.56 -23.73
C GLY A 355 12.07 8.78 -22.95
N LYS A 356 11.08 9.48 -23.50
CA LYS A 356 10.46 10.68 -22.87
C LYS A 356 9.14 10.31 -22.25
N TYR A 357 8.93 10.79 -21.01
CA TYR A 357 7.74 10.49 -20.19
C TYR A 357 7.28 11.74 -19.45
N ILE A 358 6.06 11.75 -18.98
CA ILE A 358 5.62 12.64 -17.90
C ILE A 358 5.93 11.92 -16.60
N LEU A 359 6.69 12.57 -15.72
CA LEU A 359 6.95 12.08 -14.37
C LEU A 359 6.04 12.82 -13.42
N ARG A 360 5.19 12.04 -12.70
CA ARG A 360 4.36 12.58 -11.61
C ARG A 360 4.98 12.18 -10.29
N HIS A 361 5.38 13.18 -9.53
CA HIS A 361 5.92 13.06 -8.19
C HIS A 361 5.03 13.82 -7.22
N THR A 362 4.46 13.13 -6.25
CA THR A 362 3.42 13.68 -5.38
C THR A 362 2.29 14.35 -6.19
N THR A 363 2.16 15.67 -6.12
CA THR A 363 1.17 16.47 -6.88
C THR A 363 1.76 17.22 -8.07
N ARG A 364 3.09 17.11 -8.29
CA ARG A 364 3.83 17.81 -9.34
C ARG A 364 4.05 16.90 -10.54
N GLU A 365 3.84 17.46 -11.73
CA GLU A 365 4.13 16.81 -13.01
C GLU A 365 5.21 17.56 -13.75
N VAL A 366 6.18 16.82 -14.27
CA VAL A 366 7.28 17.36 -15.09
C VAL A 366 7.58 16.42 -16.25
N GLN A 367 8.12 16.96 -17.34
CA GLN A 367 8.68 16.11 -18.38
C GLN A 367 9.97 15.47 -17.87
N ALA A 368 10.19 14.23 -18.24
CA ALA A 368 11.37 13.47 -17.87
C ALA A 368 11.85 12.60 -19.02
N PHE A 369 13.12 12.29 -19.04
CA PHE A 369 13.68 11.29 -19.94
C PHE A 369 14.63 10.36 -19.18
N VAL A 370 14.66 9.12 -19.61
CA VAL A 370 15.60 8.12 -19.06
C VAL A 370 16.97 8.39 -19.66
N SER A 371 17.90 8.85 -18.83
CA SER A 371 19.27 9.13 -19.27
C SER A 371 20.09 7.84 -19.42
N GLU A 372 19.87 6.86 -18.52
CA GLU A 372 20.59 5.60 -18.51
C GLU A 372 19.76 4.49 -17.88
N VAL A 373 19.88 3.29 -18.42
CA VAL A 373 19.47 2.04 -17.78
C VAL A 373 20.72 1.40 -17.18
N LYS A 374 20.81 1.35 -15.85
CA LYS A 374 22.01 0.83 -15.16
C LYS A 374 22.05 -0.70 -15.14
N TYR A 375 20.98 -1.31 -14.69
CA TYR A 375 20.83 -2.77 -14.65
C TYR A 375 19.38 -3.19 -14.45
N LYS A 376 19.06 -4.41 -14.82
CA LYS A 376 17.84 -5.11 -14.42
C LYS A 376 18.15 -6.08 -13.27
N VAL A 377 17.11 -6.51 -12.55
CA VAL A 377 17.22 -7.52 -11.50
C VAL A 377 16.60 -8.82 -11.98
N ASN A 378 17.35 -9.89 -11.98
CA ASN A 378 16.80 -11.23 -12.18
C ASN A 378 16.06 -11.66 -10.90
N ILE A 379 14.74 -11.81 -10.97
CA ILE A 379 13.88 -12.08 -9.81
C ILE A 379 14.21 -13.40 -9.10
N ASN A 380 14.67 -14.42 -9.86
CA ASN A 380 14.95 -15.74 -9.30
C ASN A 380 16.27 -15.79 -8.54
N THR A 381 17.29 -15.10 -9.06
CA THR A 381 18.64 -15.13 -8.51
C THR A 381 19.00 -13.87 -7.71
N LEU A 382 18.22 -12.79 -7.86
CA LEU A 382 18.45 -11.44 -7.33
C LEU A 382 19.75 -10.79 -7.85
N HIS A 383 20.36 -11.35 -8.89
CA HIS A 383 21.55 -10.80 -9.50
C HIS A 383 21.20 -9.63 -10.43
N LYS A 384 22.13 -8.69 -10.53
CA LYS A 384 22.06 -7.59 -11.48
C LYS A 384 22.42 -8.10 -12.89
N VAL A 385 21.65 -7.69 -13.87
CA VAL A 385 21.85 -7.95 -15.30
C VAL A 385 22.15 -6.61 -15.95
N GLU A 386 23.39 -6.37 -16.35
CA GLU A 386 23.87 -5.08 -16.87
C GLU A 386 23.87 -5.04 -18.41
N ASP A 387 23.91 -6.18 -19.05
CA ASP A 387 23.99 -6.29 -20.52
C ASP A 387 22.64 -6.10 -21.21
N ASP A 388 21.52 -6.37 -20.51
CA ASP A 388 20.17 -6.19 -21.03
C ASP A 388 19.60 -4.84 -20.52
N ARG A 389 19.50 -3.87 -21.42
CA ARG A 389 19.05 -2.50 -21.14
C ARG A 389 17.63 -2.18 -21.60
N GLU A 390 16.95 -3.14 -22.19
CA GLU A 390 15.55 -2.99 -22.61
C GLU A 390 14.62 -3.58 -21.54
N PHE A 391 13.75 -2.76 -20.96
CA PHE A 391 12.72 -3.25 -20.04
C PHE A 391 11.49 -3.69 -20.82
N THR A 392 11.03 -4.86 -20.49
CA THR A 392 9.73 -5.39 -20.88
C THR A 392 8.80 -5.45 -19.67
N MET A 393 7.54 -5.78 -19.89
CA MET A 393 6.53 -5.84 -18.82
C MET A 393 7.03 -6.67 -17.61
N ASN A 394 6.91 -6.08 -16.43
CA ASN A 394 7.32 -6.64 -15.13
C ASN A 394 8.82 -6.72 -14.88
N ASP A 395 9.64 -6.16 -15.76
CA ASP A 395 11.05 -5.98 -15.45
C ASP A 395 11.24 -4.96 -14.33
N ILE A 396 12.15 -5.27 -13.43
CA ILE A 396 12.54 -4.39 -12.32
C ILE A 396 14.03 -4.09 -12.44
N GLY A 397 14.42 -2.83 -12.25
CA GLY A 397 15.82 -2.46 -12.31
C GLY A 397 16.06 -1.00 -11.98
N ARG A 398 17.33 -0.60 -12.06
CA ARG A 398 17.80 0.74 -11.72
C ARG A 398 18.02 1.58 -12.96
N ILE A 399 17.47 2.78 -12.93
CA ILE A 399 17.63 3.76 -14.01
C ILE A 399 18.07 5.12 -13.48
N SER A 400 18.66 5.93 -14.35
CA SER A 400 18.87 7.34 -14.15
C SER A 400 17.88 8.12 -15.00
N ILE A 401 17.24 9.13 -14.41
CA ILE A 401 16.23 9.98 -15.05
C ILE A 401 16.65 11.44 -14.90
N ARG A 402 16.45 12.22 -15.95
CA ARG A 402 16.57 13.68 -15.91
C ARG A 402 15.22 14.33 -16.15
N THR A 403 14.86 15.29 -15.29
CA THR A 403 13.61 16.04 -15.35
C THR A 403 13.79 17.44 -15.94
N SER A 404 12.72 17.99 -16.51
CA SER A 404 12.71 19.33 -17.09
C SER A 404 12.74 20.47 -16.07
N ALA A 405 12.34 20.17 -14.84
CA ALA A 405 12.34 21.09 -13.71
C ALA A 405 12.76 20.36 -12.42
N PRO A 406 13.30 21.07 -11.42
CA PRO A 406 13.70 20.46 -10.17
C PRO A 406 12.51 19.80 -9.44
N LEU A 407 12.74 18.64 -8.84
CA LEU A 407 11.84 17.98 -7.91
C LEU A 407 12.38 18.13 -6.48
N PHE A 408 11.48 18.05 -5.52
CA PHE A 408 11.77 18.11 -4.09
C PHE A 408 11.39 16.77 -3.46
N PHE A 409 12.37 15.95 -3.18
CA PHE A 409 12.17 14.53 -2.87
C PHE A 409 13.03 14.08 -1.69
N ASP A 410 12.62 13.00 -1.07
CA ASP A 410 13.41 12.24 -0.11
C ASP A 410 13.78 10.87 -0.71
N ASP A 411 14.76 10.18 -0.14
CA ASP A 411 14.98 8.78 -0.49
C ASP A 411 13.71 7.96 -0.13
N TYR A 412 13.31 7.04 -0.98
CA TYR A 412 12.15 6.17 -0.71
C TYR A 412 12.26 5.42 0.62
N ARG A 413 13.50 5.15 1.04
CA ARG A 413 13.79 4.57 2.36
C ARG A 413 13.37 5.45 3.51
N ARG A 414 13.41 6.76 3.35
CA ARG A 414 13.11 7.76 4.37
C ARG A 414 11.65 8.16 4.37
N ASN A 415 11.09 8.31 3.17
CA ASN A 415 9.70 8.68 3.00
C ASN A 415 9.13 8.06 1.71
N ARG A 416 8.19 7.13 1.84
CA ARG A 416 7.59 6.44 0.69
C ARG A 416 6.79 7.39 -0.22
N ILE A 417 6.18 8.45 0.33
CA ILE A 417 5.34 9.37 -0.43
C ILE A 417 6.18 10.30 -1.28
N THR A 418 7.16 10.97 -0.66
CA THR A 418 8.05 11.92 -1.34
C THR A 418 9.24 11.26 -2.02
N GLY A 419 9.43 9.96 -1.82
CA GLY A 419 10.47 9.15 -2.48
C GLY A 419 9.96 8.33 -3.65
N SER A 420 8.69 8.44 -4.04
CA SER A 420 8.11 7.67 -5.14
C SER A 420 7.59 8.57 -6.26
N PHE A 421 7.53 8.01 -7.46
CA PHE A 421 6.93 8.66 -8.63
C PHE A 421 6.32 7.60 -9.56
N ILE A 422 5.53 8.08 -10.52
CA ILE A 422 5.09 7.27 -11.66
C ILE A 422 5.58 7.91 -12.96
N LEU A 423 5.84 7.05 -13.96
CA LEU A 423 6.07 7.46 -15.35
C LEU A 423 4.80 7.24 -16.15
N ILE A 424 4.42 8.27 -16.90
CA ILE A 424 3.22 8.29 -17.72
C ILE A 424 3.65 8.49 -19.17
N GLU A 425 3.10 7.67 -20.06
CA GLU A 425 3.29 7.81 -21.51
C GLU A 425 2.53 9.05 -22.00
N PRO A 426 3.21 10.02 -22.64
CA PRO A 426 2.56 11.30 -22.99
C PRO A 426 1.43 11.20 -24.02
N GLN A 427 1.44 10.17 -24.88
CA GLN A 427 0.44 10.03 -25.96
C GLN A 427 -0.83 9.32 -25.50
N THR A 428 -0.69 8.30 -24.63
CA THR A 428 -1.79 7.45 -24.18
C THR A 428 -2.29 7.82 -22.80
N ASN A 429 -1.54 8.62 -22.02
CA ASN A 429 -1.73 8.87 -20.58
C ASN A 429 -1.70 7.59 -19.73
N GLU A 430 -1.13 6.51 -20.24
CA GLU A 430 -0.97 5.26 -19.50
C GLU A 430 0.18 5.36 -18.51
N THR A 431 -0.02 4.89 -17.28
CA THR A 431 1.06 4.69 -16.32
C THR A 431 1.90 3.50 -16.75
N VAL A 432 3.14 3.76 -17.17
CA VAL A 432 4.05 2.73 -17.71
C VAL A 432 5.08 2.24 -16.70
N ALA A 433 5.31 2.96 -15.62
CA ALA A 433 6.18 2.52 -14.53
C ALA A 433 5.85 3.18 -13.19
N ALA A 434 6.22 2.51 -12.10
CA ALA A 434 6.38 3.11 -10.77
C ALA A 434 7.86 3.11 -10.40
N GLY A 435 8.32 4.17 -9.73
CA GLY A 435 9.71 4.37 -9.35
C GLY A 435 9.89 4.73 -7.88
N MET A 436 10.98 4.25 -7.29
CA MET A 436 11.43 4.50 -5.92
C MET A 436 12.80 5.15 -5.97
N ILE A 437 12.87 6.42 -5.57
CA ILE A 437 14.08 7.27 -5.57
C ILE A 437 15.07 6.74 -4.53
N GLN A 438 16.36 6.71 -4.93
CA GLN A 438 17.46 6.17 -4.12
C GLN A 438 18.35 7.27 -3.55
#